data_f44573ba7adaf9e2dba49ab64b8dc547
#
_entry.id   f44573ba7adaf9e2dba49ab64b8dc547
#
_cell.length_a   1.000
_cell.length_b   1.000
_cell.length_c   1.000
_cell.angle_alpha   90.00
_cell.angle_beta   90.00
_cell.angle_gamma   90.00
#
_symmetry.space_group_name_H-M   'P 1'
#
loop_
_entity.id
_entity.type
_entity.pdbx_description
1 polymer ?
#
loop_
_entity_poly.entity_id
_entity_poly.type
_entity_poly.pdbx_seq_one_letter_code
_entity_poly.pdbx_strand_id
1 'polypeptide(L)'
;MLKQILPSLLAGAGVTLQVFFLTLMLSLPLACLLQALQQFSGRALKPLFRGYITLMRGTPLLLQLMFIFFGMPYLGLTLSRELSIFIAFTLNYTAYFIEILRGALSAVDPGQAEAGKMLGFSRRYIYFRIQLPQALRTAMPSIGNEVLNLVKDTSLIYVLGASELLKAGRSAVNTYATALPFVFVGILYLAMCGGFSWILGRIEKRISYY
;
A
#
# COMPACT_ATOMS: atom_id res chain seq x y z
N MET A 1 28.95 -19.81 -4.55
CA MET A 1 28.06 -19.06 -3.67
C MET A 1 26.87 -18.49 -4.44
N LEU A 2 27.02 -17.51 -5.38
CA LEU A 2 25.87 -16.89 -6.06
C LEU A 2 24.93 -17.90 -6.71
N LYS A 3 25.44 -18.85 -7.50
CA LYS A 3 24.65 -19.93 -8.14
C LYS A 3 23.85 -20.77 -7.14
N GLN A 4 24.33 -20.91 -5.90
CA GLN A 4 23.68 -21.71 -4.85
C GLN A 4 22.58 -20.94 -4.11
N ILE A 5 22.76 -19.60 -3.91
CA ILE A 5 21.79 -18.79 -3.19
C ILE A 5 20.72 -18.18 -4.12
N LEU A 6 21.01 -18.06 -5.41
CA LEU A 6 20.10 -17.41 -6.38
C LEU A 6 18.69 -18.03 -6.41
N PRO A 7 18.52 -19.38 -6.41
CA PRO A 7 17.17 -19.95 -6.39
C PRO A 7 16.37 -19.55 -5.15
N SER A 8 16.99 -19.51 -3.96
CA SER A 8 16.33 -19.11 -2.72
C SER A 8 15.99 -17.60 -2.70
N LEU A 9 16.87 -16.76 -3.25
CA LEU A 9 16.61 -15.33 -3.38
C LEU A 9 15.45 -15.06 -4.35
N LEU A 10 15.40 -15.75 -5.49
CA LEU A 10 14.31 -15.63 -6.46
C LEU A 10 12.97 -16.14 -5.88
N ALA A 11 13.00 -17.26 -5.15
CA ALA A 11 11.81 -17.72 -4.44
C ALA A 11 11.33 -16.70 -3.40
N GLY A 12 12.25 -16.12 -2.62
CA GLY A 12 11.95 -15.04 -1.68
C GLY A 12 11.40 -13.79 -2.37
N ALA A 13 11.95 -13.41 -3.52
CA ALA A 13 11.42 -12.31 -4.35
C ALA A 13 9.99 -12.61 -4.83
N GLY A 14 9.68 -13.86 -5.16
CA GLY A 14 8.32 -14.29 -5.49
C GLY A 14 7.34 -14.06 -4.34
N VAL A 15 7.70 -14.40 -3.10
CA VAL A 15 6.88 -14.12 -1.90
C VAL A 15 6.71 -12.60 -1.68
N THR A 16 7.79 -11.84 -1.81
CA THR A 16 7.77 -10.36 -1.78
C THR A 16 6.75 -9.80 -2.76
N LEU A 17 6.80 -10.22 -4.04
CA LEU A 17 5.88 -9.79 -5.07
C LEU A 17 4.45 -10.25 -4.82
N GLN A 18 4.25 -11.46 -4.29
CA GLN A 18 2.91 -11.95 -3.93
C GLN A 18 2.25 -11.05 -2.87
N VAL A 19 2.96 -10.75 -1.78
CA VAL A 19 2.44 -9.86 -0.73
C VAL A 19 2.19 -8.46 -1.30
N PHE A 20 3.11 -7.94 -2.09
CA PHE A 20 2.98 -6.65 -2.76
C PHE A 20 1.71 -6.57 -3.61
N PHE A 21 1.52 -7.49 -4.56
CA PHE A 21 0.37 -7.43 -5.46
C PHE A 21 -0.95 -7.64 -4.74
N LEU A 22 -1.05 -8.60 -3.82
CA LEU A 22 -2.27 -8.85 -3.06
C LEU A 22 -2.63 -7.65 -2.18
N THR A 23 -1.65 -7.04 -1.50
CA THR A 23 -1.88 -5.83 -0.72
C THR A 23 -2.39 -4.69 -1.61
N LEU A 24 -1.73 -4.42 -2.73
CA LEU A 24 -2.12 -3.35 -3.64
C LEU A 24 -3.51 -3.56 -4.23
N MET A 25 -3.81 -4.79 -4.67
CA MET A 25 -5.11 -5.16 -5.24
C MET A 25 -6.26 -5.05 -4.24
N LEU A 26 -5.99 -5.24 -2.95
CA LEU A 26 -7.01 -5.12 -1.90
C LEU A 26 -7.11 -3.69 -1.37
N SER A 27 -5.97 -3.06 -1.05
CA SER A 27 -5.95 -1.77 -0.35
C SER A 27 -6.40 -0.59 -1.23
N LEU A 28 -6.04 -0.55 -2.50
CA LEU A 28 -6.38 0.57 -3.38
C LEU A 28 -7.88 0.64 -3.70
N PRO A 29 -8.57 -0.45 -4.10
CA PRO A 29 -10.02 -0.43 -4.27
C PRO A 29 -10.77 -0.17 -2.96
N LEU A 30 -10.28 -0.75 -1.84
CA LEU A 30 -10.86 -0.53 -0.52
C LEU A 30 -10.74 0.95 -0.11
N ALA A 31 -9.61 1.58 -0.39
CA ALA A 31 -9.41 2.99 -0.14
C ALA A 31 -10.37 3.87 -0.96
N CYS A 32 -10.55 3.57 -2.24
CA CYS A 32 -11.52 4.27 -3.09
C CYS A 32 -12.96 4.13 -2.55
N LEU A 33 -13.33 2.92 -2.12
CA LEU A 33 -14.64 2.64 -1.54
C LEU A 33 -14.83 3.41 -0.23
N LEU A 34 -13.88 3.31 0.71
CA LEU A 34 -13.98 3.97 2.01
C LEU A 34 -13.92 5.50 1.90
N GLN A 35 -13.13 6.03 0.95
CA GLN A 35 -13.11 7.46 0.67
C GLN A 35 -14.46 7.96 0.11
N ALA A 36 -15.08 7.19 -0.79
CA ALA A 36 -16.41 7.50 -1.29
C ALA A 36 -17.46 7.42 -0.16
N LEU A 37 -17.42 6.38 0.67
CA LEU A 37 -18.29 6.25 1.84
C LEU A 37 -18.11 7.44 2.79
N GLN A 38 -16.89 7.84 3.10
CA GLN A 38 -16.60 9.00 3.94
C GLN A 38 -17.20 10.31 3.37
N GLN A 39 -17.15 10.48 2.04
CA GLN A 39 -17.70 11.66 1.36
C GLN A 39 -19.21 11.77 1.48
N PHE A 40 -19.91 10.64 1.46
CA PHE A 40 -21.38 10.59 1.52
C PHE A 40 -21.92 10.29 2.92
N SER A 41 -21.06 9.93 3.86
CA SER A 41 -21.43 9.63 5.25
C SER A 41 -21.88 10.89 5.98
N GLY A 42 -22.82 10.69 6.89
CA GLY A 42 -23.22 11.71 7.86
C GLY A 42 -22.09 12.12 8.79
N ARG A 43 -22.28 13.21 9.52
CA ARG A 43 -21.29 13.75 10.47
C ARG A 43 -20.86 12.73 11.53
N ALA A 44 -21.73 11.78 11.91
CA ALA A 44 -21.48 10.79 12.95
C ALA A 44 -20.38 9.77 12.59
N LEU A 45 -20.21 9.41 11.31
CA LEU A 45 -19.19 8.41 10.89
C LEU A 45 -17.81 9.03 10.62
N LYS A 46 -17.73 10.35 10.45
CA LYS A 46 -16.45 11.03 10.19
C LYS A 46 -15.39 10.82 11.27
N PRO A 47 -15.72 10.86 12.59
CA PRO A 47 -14.75 10.57 13.64
C PRO A 47 -14.18 9.15 13.56
N LEU A 48 -15.00 8.15 13.20
CA LEU A 48 -14.55 6.75 13.05
C LEU A 48 -13.51 6.62 11.93
N PHE A 49 -13.78 7.17 10.74
CA PHE A 49 -12.81 7.19 9.64
C PHE A 49 -11.52 7.92 10.03
N ARG A 50 -11.64 9.07 10.71
CA ARG A 50 -10.49 9.82 11.18
C ARG A 50 -9.67 9.03 12.20
N GLY A 51 -10.33 8.38 13.17
CA GLY A 51 -9.69 7.51 14.17
C GLY A 51 -8.92 6.37 13.51
N TYR A 52 -9.53 5.67 12.56
CA TYR A 52 -8.88 4.60 11.79
C TYR A 52 -7.63 5.11 11.05
N ILE A 53 -7.75 6.19 10.29
CA ILE A 53 -6.63 6.76 9.52
C ILE A 53 -5.52 7.21 10.45
N THR A 54 -5.86 7.88 11.57
CA THR A 54 -4.88 8.33 12.56
C THR A 54 -4.15 7.16 13.21
N LEU A 55 -4.87 6.10 13.58
CA LEU A 55 -4.28 4.90 14.18
C LEU A 55 -3.31 4.21 13.20
N MET A 56 -3.76 3.93 11.97
CA MET A 56 -2.97 3.19 11.00
C MET A 56 -1.74 3.96 10.51
N ARG A 57 -1.83 5.28 10.36
CA ARG A 57 -0.71 6.13 9.94
C ARG A 57 0.15 6.65 11.08
N GLY A 58 -0.38 6.65 12.30
CA GLY A 58 0.30 7.10 13.51
C GLY A 58 1.08 6.02 14.24
N THR A 59 0.96 4.74 13.83
CA THR A 59 1.69 3.62 14.41
C THR A 59 2.50 2.87 13.37
N PRO A 60 3.68 2.29 13.73
CA PRO A 60 4.50 1.54 12.78
C PRO A 60 3.78 0.29 12.23
N LEU A 61 3.87 0.06 10.91
CA LEU A 61 3.33 -1.15 10.27
C LEU A 61 3.86 -2.44 10.93
N LEU A 62 5.15 -2.46 11.29
CA LEU A 62 5.75 -3.59 11.98
C LEU A 62 5.03 -3.91 13.31
N LEU A 63 4.68 -2.87 14.08
CA LEU A 63 3.95 -3.04 15.35
C LEU A 63 2.55 -3.58 15.11
N GLN A 64 1.84 -3.08 14.08
CA GLN A 64 0.52 -3.57 13.69
C GLN A 64 0.57 -5.04 13.27
N LEU A 65 1.58 -5.41 12.47
CA LEU A 65 1.81 -6.78 12.03
C LEU A 65 2.03 -7.73 13.23
N MET A 66 2.90 -7.32 14.15
CA MET A 66 3.17 -8.10 15.38
C MET A 66 1.93 -8.20 16.28
N PHE A 67 1.17 -7.11 16.43
CA PHE A 67 -0.06 -7.11 17.21
C PHE A 67 -1.11 -8.06 16.63
N ILE A 68 -1.32 -8.04 15.31
CA ILE A 68 -2.29 -8.93 14.66
C ILE A 68 -1.88 -10.39 14.80
N PHE A 69 -0.59 -10.72 14.64
CA PHE A 69 -0.15 -12.11 14.68
C PHE A 69 0.02 -12.65 16.12
N PHE A 70 0.67 -11.88 17.01
CA PHE A 70 0.97 -12.32 18.37
C PHE A 70 -0.04 -11.82 19.40
N GLY A 71 -0.69 -10.68 19.18
CA GLY A 71 -1.61 -10.06 20.12
C GLY A 71 -3.05 -10.58 20.01
N MET A 72 -3.56 -10.80 18.79
CA MET A 72 -4.94 -11.27 18.58
C MET A 72 -5.27 -12.63 19.25
N PRO A 73 -4.34 -13.59 19.35
CA PRO A 73 -4.58 -14.82 20.11
C PRO A 73 -4.97 -14.60 21.57
N TYR A 74 -4.44 -13.56 22.24
CA TYR A 74 -4.85 -13.21 23.62
C TYR A 74 -6.31 -12.72 23.70
N LEU A 75 -6.89 -12.32 22.56
CA LEU A 75 -8.30 -11.95 22.44
C LEU A 75 -9.16 -13.11 21.90
N GLY A 76 -8.61 -14.33 21.83
CA GLY A 76 -9.29 -15.54 21.35
C GLY A 76 -9.33 -15.69 19.83
N LEU A 77 -8.62 -14.86 19.06
CA LEU A 77 -8.59 -14.87 17.59
C LEU A 77 -7.23 -15.31 17.06
N THR A 78 -7.07 -16.61 16.80
CA THR A 78 -5.84 -17.16 16.20
C THR A 78 -5.91 -17.11 14.68
N LEU A 79 -5.04 -16.31 14.07
CA LEU A 79 -4.95 -16.14 12.63
C LEU A 79 -3.71 -16.85 12.08
N SER A 80 -3.79 -17.36 10.84
CA SER A 80 -2.60 -17.84 10.14
C SER A 80 -1.62 -16.68 9.89
N ARG A 81 -0.34 -17.02 9.68
CA ARG A 81 0.69 -16.03 9.36
C ARG A 81 0.32 -15.21 8.13
N GLU A 82 -0.09 -15.90 7.07
CA GLU A 82 -0.45 -15.28 5.80
C GLU A 82 -1.63 -14.31 5.96
N LEU A 83 -2.67 -14.74 6.68
CA LEU A 83 -3.85 -13.90 6.93
C LEU A 83 -3.50 -12.67 7.76
N SER A 84 -2.64 -12.83 8.78
CA SER A 84 -2.16 -11.71 9.61
C SER A 84 -1.39 -10.68 8.78
N ILE A 85 -0.52 -11.15 7.87
CA ILE A 85 0.22 -10.29 6.94
C ILE A 85 -0.77 -9.51 6.06
N PHE A 86 -1.70 -10.20 5.39
CA PHE A 86 -2.65 -9.55 4.48
C PHE A 86 -3.56 -8.56 5.19
N ILE A 87 -4.04 -8.87 6.39
CA ILE A 87 -4.87 -7.94 7.19
C ILE A 87 -4.06 -6.71 7.56
N ALA A 88 -2.87 -6.88 8.15
CA ALA A 88 -2.05 -5.76 8.59
C ALA A 88 -1.70 -4.82 7.43
N PHE A 89 -1.18 -5.37 6.34
CA PHE A 89 -0.77 -4.60 5.18
C PHE A 89 -1.96 -3.93 4.49
N THR A 90 -3.05 -4.67 4.27
CA THR A 90 -4.25 -4.11 3.62
C THR A 90 -4.83 -2.97 4.43
N LEU A 91 -5.01 -3.13 5.74
CA LEU A 91 -5.55 -2.06 6.59
C LEU A 91 -4.62 -0.86 6.63
N ASN A 92 -3.32 -1.06 6.79
CA ASN A 92 -2.35 0.03 6.84
C ASN A 92 -2.35 0.82 5.52
N TYR A 93 -2.12 0.15 4.38
CA TYR A 93 -2.04 0.80 3.07
C TYR A 93 -3.36 1.41 2.61
N THR A 94 -4.50 0.83 2.99
CA THR A 94 -5.81 1.45 2.77
C THR A 94 -5.89 2.82 3.43
N ALA A 95 -5.41 2.98 4.66
CA ALA A 95 -5.42 4.26 5.35
C ALA A 95 -4.53 5.31 4.67
N TYR A 96 -3.35 4.91 4.16
CA TYR A 96 -2.48 5.79 3.38
C TYR A 96 -3.14 6.22 2.07
N PHE A 97 -3.71 5.29 1.31
CA PHE A 97 -4.40 5.62 0.05
C PHE A 97 -5.65 6.48 0.26
N ILE A 98 -6.43 6.27 1.35
CA ILE A 98 -7.55 7.17 1.69
C ILE A 98 -7.05 8.60 1.87
N GLU A 99 -5.96 8.79 2.59
CA GLU A 99 -5.45 10.14 2.87
C GLU A 99 -4.87 10.82 1.62
N ILE A 100 -4.20 10.05 0.74
CA ILE A 100 -3.74 10.54 -0.56
C ILE A 100 -4.94 10.97 -1.41
N LEU A 101 -5.98 10.14 -1.50
CA LEU A 101 -7.19 10.47 -2.26
C LEU A 101 -7.93 11.67 -1.65
N ARG A 102 -8.00 11.78 -0.32
CA ARG A 102 -8.58 12.93 0.38
C ARG A 102 -7.83 14.22 0.04
N GLY A 103 -6.49 14.19 0.09
CA GLY A 103 -5.65 15.33 -0.28
C GLY A 103 -5.85 15.74 -1.73
N ALA A 104 -5.86 14.77 -2.63
CA ALA A 104 -6.08 15.03 -4.06
C ALA A 104 -7.49 15.57 -4.36
N LEU A 105 -8.53 15.06 -3.68
CA LEU A 105 -9.90 15.60 -3.80
C LEU A 105 -10.00 17.04 -3.29
N SER A 106 -9.27 17.38 -2.23
CA SER A 106 -9.24 18.74 -1.71
C SER A 106 -8.50 19.74 -2.59
N ALA A 107 -7.65 19.25 -3.52
CA ALA A 107 -6.94 20.07 -4.50
C ALA A 107 -7.77 20.36 -5.77
N VAL A 108 -8.88 19.66 -5.97
CA VAL A 108 -9.81 19.95 -7.08
C VAL A 108 -10.51 21.29 -6.81
N ASP A 109 -10.54 22.17 -7.82
CA ASP A 109 -11.17 23.48 -7.70
C ASP A 109 -12.64 23.37 -7.23
N PRO A 110 -13.01 24.02 -6.11
CA PRO A 110 -14.38 24.04 -5.60
C PRO A 110 -15.40 24.54 -6.62
N GLY A 111 -15.01 25.43 -7.52
CA GLY A 111 -15.85 25.95 -8.61
C GLY A 111 -16.40 24.85 -9.52
N GLN A 112 -15.68 23.73 -9.68
CA GLN A 112 -16.16 22.57 -10.42
C GLN A 112 -17.44 21.97 -9.79
N ALA A 113 -17.46 21.89 -8.47
CA ALA A 113 -18.63 21.38 -7.75
C ALA A 113 -19.79 22.37 -7.74
N GLU A 114 -19.49 23.67 -7.66
CA GLU A 114 -20.50 24.74 -7.70
C GLU A 114 -21.14 24.82 -9.07
N ALA A 115 -20.36 24.82 -10.15
CA ALA A 115 -20.86 24.79 -11.52
C ALA A 115 -21.75 23.55 -11.77
N GLY A 116 -21.31 22.38 -11.30
CA GLY A 116 -22.12 21.16 -11.42
C GLY A 116 -23.47 21.26 -10.70
N LYS A 117 -23.52 21.91 -9.53
CA LYS A 117 -24.78 22.15 -8.80
C LYS A 117 -25.70 23.12 -9.56
N MET A 118 -25.15 24.18 -10.14
CA MET A 118 -25.91 25.15 -10.93
C MET A 118 -26.53 24.51 -12.17
N LEU A 119 -25.88 23.49 -12.74
CA LEU A 119 -26.40 22.68 -13.84
C LEU A 119 -27.39 21.59 -13.39
N GLY A 120 -27.73 21.51 -12.09
CA GLY A 120 -28.67 20.53 -11.55
C GLY A 120 -28.10 19.12 -11.35
N PHE A 121 -26.79 18.93 -11.43
CA PHE A 121 -26.18 17.61 -11.22
C PHE A 121 -26.26 17.17 -9.75
N SER A 122 -26.53 15.87 -9.54
CA SER A 122 -26.55 15.29 -8.20
C SER A 122 -25.15 15.27 -7.57
N ARG A 123 -25.07 15.29 -6.23
CA ARG A 123 -23.79 15.21 -5.50
C ARG A 123 -22.95 13.97 -5.90
N ARG A 124 -23.63 12.84 -6.17
CA ARG A 124 -22.96 11.61 -6.62
C ARG A 124 -22.35 11.78 -8.02
N TYR A 125 -23.11 12.36 -8.94
CA TYR A 125 -22.63 12.65 -10.29
C TYR A 125 -21.40 13.56 -10.26
N ILE A 126 -21.45 14.67 -9.52
CA ILE A 126 -20.35 15.63 -9.36
C ILE A 126 -19.11 14.90 -8.81
N TYR A 127 -19.27 14.09 -7.78
CA TYR A 127 -18.15 13.35 -7.19
C TYR A 127 -17.53 12.34 -8.17
N PHE A 128 -18.32 11.44 -8.72
CA PHE A 128 -17.77 10.33 -9.53
C PHE A 128 -17.40 10.74 -10.96
N ARG A 129 -18.06 11.75 -11.54
CA ARG A 129 -17.85 12.14 -12.94
C ARG A 129 -16.98 13.38 -13.13
N ILE A 130 -16.89 14.24 -12.12
CA ILE A 130 -16.15 15.50 -12.22
C ILE A 130 -14.94 15.49 -11.27
N GLN A 131 -15.14 15.32 -9.97
CA GLN A 131 -14.07 15.48 -8.99
C GLN A 131 -13.13 14.29 -8.93
N LEU A 132 -13.64 13.07 -8.83
CA LEU A 132 -12.81 11.85 -8.65
C LEU A 132 -11.84 11.61 -9.82
N PRO A 133 -12.24 11.74 -11.11
CA PRO A 133 -11.27 11.58 -12.21
C PRO A 133 -10.13 12.59 -12.17
N GLN A 134 -10.40 13.84 -11.78
CA GLN A 134 -9.37 14.87 -11.61
C GLN A 134 -8.47 14.56 -10.41
N ALA A 135 -9.07 14.21 -9.28
CA ALA A 135 -8.35 13.84 -8.07
C ALA A 135 -7.44 12.62 -8.28
N LEU A 136 -7.89 11.60 -9.02
CA LEU A 136 -7.05 10.43 -9.32
C LEU A 136 -5.80 10.81 -10.12
N ARG A 137 -5.90 11.75 -11.05
CA ARG A 137 -4.73 12.27 -11.79
C ARG A 137 -3.76 12.96 -10.83
N THR A 138 -4.25 13.85 -9.99
CA THR A 138 -3.46 14.57 -8.98
C THR A 138 -2.83 13.62 -7.95
N ALA A 139 -3.51 12.51 -7.62
CA ALA A 139 -3.04 11.52 -6.65
C ALA A 139 -1.92 10.62 -7.20
N MET A 140 -1.79 10.46 -8.53
CA MET A 140 -0.90 9.46 -9.14
C MET A 140 0.55 9.50 -8.66
N PRO A 141 1.25 10.66 -8.55
CA PRO A 141 2.62 10.68 -8.04
C PRO A 141 2.72 10.17 -6.60
N SER A 142 1.76 10.55 -5.74
CA SER A 142 1.72 10.10 -4.34
C SER A 142 1.39 8.61 -4.23
N ILE A 143 0.46 8.09 -5.03
CA ILE A 143 0.18 6.65 -5.14
C ILE A 143 1.43 5.91 -5.60
N GLY A 144 2.14 6.44 -6.60
CA GLY A 144 3.38 5.86 -7.09
C GLY A 144 4.45 5.73 -6.00
N ASN A 145 4.64 6.76 -5.18
CA ASN A 145 5.55 6.73 -4.05
C ASN A 145 5.15 5.65 -3.02
N GLU A 146 3.86 5.53 -2.69
CA GLU A 146 3.38 4.49 -1.78
C GLU A 146 3.52 3.09 -2.35
N VAL A 147 3.34 2.90 -3.65
CA VAL A 147 3.60 1.62 -4.32
C VAL A 147 5.07 1.22 -4.17
N LEU A 148 6.02 2.15 -4.33
CA LEU A 148 7.45 1.87 -4.12
C LEU A 148 7.78 1.62 -2.63
N ASN A 149 7.11 2.28 -1.71
CA ASN A 149 7.24 2.02 -0.27
C ASN A 149 6.74 0.62 0.06
N LEU A 150 5.58 0.20 -0.47
CA LEU A 150 5.02 -1.12 -0.26
C LEU A 150 5.99 -2.24 -0.64
N VAL A 151 6.73 -2.12 -1.77
CA VAL A 151 7.77 -3.11 -2.14
C VAL A 151 8.80 -3.27 -1.04
N LYS A 152 9.27 -2.17 -0.45
CA LYS A 152 10.28 -2.20 0.62
C LYS A 152 9.70 -2.72 1.93
N ASP A 153 8.48 -2.32 2.26
CA ASP A 153 7.80 -2.72 3.49
C ASP A 153 7.47 -4.21 3.56
N THR A 154 7.35 -4.91 2.40
CA THR A 154 7.21 -6.37 2.40
C THR A 154 8.36 -7.06 3.14
N SER A 155 9.52 -6.43 3.25
CA SER A 155 10.64 -6.97 4.06
C SER A 155 10.28 -7.14 5.55
N LEU A 156 9.32 -6.36 6.08
CA LEU A 156 8.93 -6.43 7.50
C LEU A 156 8.35 -7.79 7.89
N ILE A 157 7.80 -8.56 6.93
CA ILE A 157 7.18 -9.87 7.22
C ILE A 157 8.19 -10.94 7.65
N TYR A 158 9.51 -10.70 7.47
CA TYR A 158 10.54 -11.61 7.98
C TYR A 158 10.42 -11.85 9.48
N VAL A 159 9.93 -10.85 10.24
CA VAL A 159 9.75 -10.93 11.70
C VAL A 159 8.76 -12.03 12.09
N LEU A 160 7.75 -12.28 11.26
CA LEU A 160 6.82 -13.41 11.45
C LEU A 160 7.37 -14.73 10.91
N GLY A 161 8.61 -14.77 10.43
CA GLY A 161 9.22 -15.95 9.86
C GLY A 161 8.77 -16.27 8.43
N ALA A 162 8.14 -15.35 7.70
CA ALA A 162 7.83 -15.52 6.29
C ALA A 162 9.12 -15.55 5.45
N SER A 163 9.18 -16.45 4.46
CA SER A 163 10.39 -16.67 3.64
C SER A 163 10.42 -15.73 2.44
N GLU A 164 10.41 -14.42 2.70
CA GLU A 164 10.55 -13.37 1.70
C GLU A 164 12.04 -13.09 1.37
N LEU A 165 12.29 -12.12 0.48
CA LEU A 165 13.63 -11.87 -0.08
C LEU A 165 14.69 -11.52 0.98
N LEU A 166 14.37 -10.66 1.96
CA LEU A 166 15.32 -10.27 3.01
C LEU A 166 15.67 -11.46 3.91
N LYS A 167 14.68 -12.30 4.26
CA LYS A 167 14.91 -13.50 5.05
C LYS A 167 15.76 -14.51 4.29
N ALA A 168 15.53 -14.69 2.98
CA ALA A 168 16.35 -15.55 2.15
C ALA A 168 17.81 -15.08 2.15
N GLY A 169 18.03 -13.77 2.00
CA GLY A 169 19.36 -13.17 2.10
C GLY A 169 20.01 -13.36 3.46
N ARG A 170 19.26 -13.15 4.55
CA ARG A 170 19.75 -13.35 5.93
C ARG A 170 20.16 -14.80 6.19
N SER A 171 19.37 -15.76 5.69
CA SER A 171 19.74 -17.19 5.77
C SER A 171 21.05 -17.48 5.05
N ALA A 172 21.25 -16.90 3.86
CA ALA A 172 22.49 -17.02 3.12
C ALA A 172 23.69 -16.39 3.85
N VAL A 173 23.50 -15.20 4.46
CA VAL A 173 24.53 -14.54 5.31
C VAL A 173 24.97 -15.46 6.44
N ASN A 174 24.02 -16.08 7.14
CA ASN A 174 24.31 -17.00 8.24
C ASN A 174 25.03 -18.28 7.76
N THR A 175 24.64 -18.81 6.59
CA THR A 175 25.26 -20.02 6.02
C THR A 175 26.70 -19.80 5.56
N TYR A 176 26.98 -18.65 4.95
CA TYR A 176 28.30 -18.35 4.37
C TYR A 176 29.18 -17.44 5.24
N ALA A 177 28.70 -17.02 6.40
CA ALA A 177 29.37 -16.10 7.33
C ALA A 177 29.93 -14.83 6.63
N THR A 178 29.21 -14.28 5.67
CA THR A 178 29.57 -13.09 4.91
C THR A 178 28.36 -12.20 4.64
N ALA A 179 28.54 -10.87 4.61
CA ALA A 179 27.46 -9.92 4.30
C ALA A 179 27.15 -9.79 2.79
N LEU A 180 27.95 -10.44 1.92
CA LEU A 180 27.79 -10.33 0.46
C LEU A 180 26.37 -10.68 -0.05
N PRO A 181 25.61 -11.67 0.51
CA PRO A 181 24.23 -11.93 0.11
C PRO A 181 23.30 -10.71 0.25
N PHE A 182 23.53 -9.81 1.20
CA PHE A 182 22.72 -8.58 1.31
C PHE A 182 22.90 -7.63 0.13
N VAL A 183 24.06 -7.63 -0.52
CA VAL A 183 24.28 -6.85 -1.75
C VAL A 183 23.36 -7.36 -2.86
N PHE A 184 23.23 -8.70 -3.01
CA PHE A 184 22.34 -9.29 -4.00
C PHE A 184 20.86 -9.03 -3.67
N VAL A 185 20.47 -9.08 -2.38
CA VAL A 185 19.13 -8.67 -1.92
C VAL A 185 18.86 -7.22 -2.30
N GLY A 186 19.81 -6.32 -2.03
CA GLY A 186 19.70 -4.89 -2.39
C GLY A 186 19.53 -4.67 -3.90
N ILE A 187 20.29 -5.41 -4.73
CA ILE A 187 20.17 -5.36 -6.20
C ILE A 187 18.78 -5.81 -6.64
N LEU A 188 18.23 -6.89 -6.06
CA LEU A 188 16.90 -7.39 -6.41
C LEU A 188 15.80 -6.41 -5.99
N TYR A 189 15.88 -5.82 -4.79
CA TYR A 189 14.95 -4.74 -4.39
C TYR A 189 15.05 -3.53 -5.32
N LEU A 190 16.26 -3.12 -5.68
CA LEU A 190 16.49 -2.01 -6.60
C LEU A 190 15.90 -2.31 -7.99
N ALA A 191 16.07 -3.52 -8.50
CA ALA A 191 15.50 -3.96 -9.77
C ALA A 191 13.96 -3.95 -9.74
N MET A 192 13.34 -4.46 -8.66
CA MET A 192 11.88 -4.42 -8.49
C MET A 192 11.36 -2.97 -8.41
N CYS A 193 11.97 -2.14 -7.55
CA CYS A 193 11.58 -0.74 -7.42
C CYS A 193 11.79 0.04 -8.72
N GLY A 194 12.91 -0.19 -9.43
CA GLY A 194 13.19 0.42 -10.72
C GLY A 194 12.17 0.03 -11.80
N GLY A 195 11.80 -1.24 -11.85
CA GLY A 195 10.76 -1.74 -12.76
C GLY A 195 9.40 -1.10 -12.50
N PHE A 196 8.97 -1.06 -11.22
CA PHE A 196 7.71 -0.39 -10.86
C PHE A 196 7.77 1.11 -11.10
N SER A 197 8.88 1.79 -10.77
CA SER A 197 9.05 3.22 -11.04
C SER A 197 8.94 3.53 -12.53
N TRP A 198 9.52 2.71 -13.39
CA TRP A 198 9.43 2.87 -14.84
C TRP A 198 7.98 2.69 -15.34
N ILE A 199 7.25 1.68 -14.86
CA ILE A 199 5.85 1.45 -15.21
C ILE A 199 4.98 2.64 -14.75
N LEU A 200 5.14 3.05 -13.49
CA LEU A 200 4.38 4.16 -12.90
C LEU A 200 4.65 5.48 -13.64
N GLY A 201 5.91 5.77 -13.98
CA GLY A 201 6.24 6.96 -14.75
C GLY A 201 5.65 6.96 -16.17
N ARG A 202 5.44 5.78 -16.78
CA ARG A 202 4.72 5.69 -18.06
C ARG A 202 3.21 5.92 -17.90
N ILE A 203 2.62 5.41 -16.81
CA ILE A 203 1.20 5.63 -16.49
C ILE A 203 0.97 7.12 -16.22
N GLU A 204 1.81 7.73 -15.38
CA GLU A 204 1.73 9.15 -15.03
C GLU A 204 1.80 10.05 -16.25
N LYS A 205 2.77 9.81 -17.15
CA LYS A 205 2.87 10.55 -18.41
C LYS A 205 1.61 10.45 -19.28
N ARG A 206 0.96 9.28 -19.35
CA ARG A 206 -0.28 9.12 -20.13
C ARG A 206 -1.47 9.85 -19.52
N ILE A 207 -1.51 9.99 -18.19
CA ILE A 207 -2.61 10.61 -17.46
C ILE A 207 -2.44 12.14 -17.38
N SER A 208 -1.19 12.62 -17.42
CA SER A 208 -0.83 14.04 -17.31
C SER A 208 -1.04 14.85 -18.61
N TYR A 209 -1.37 14.22 -19.74
CA TYR A 209 -1.49 14.87 -21.05
C TYR A 209 -2.82 15.63 -21.27
N TYR A 210 -3.55 15.99 -20.20
CA TYR A 210 -4.72 16.88 -20.28
C TYR A 210 -4.72 17.87 -19.12
#